data_2d588ad0c12ea4134379f54dc4de07ef
#
_entry.id   2d588ad0c12ea4134379f54dc4de07ef
#
_cell.length_a   1.000
_cell.length_b   1.000
_cell.length_c   1.000
_cell.angle_alpha   90.00
_cell.angle_beta   90.00
_cell.angle_gamma   90.00
#
_symmetry.space_group_name_H-M   'P 1'
#
loop_
_entity.id
_entity.type
_entity.pdbx_description
1 polymer ?
#
loop_
_entity_poly.entity_id
_entity_poly.type
_entity_poly.pdbx_seq_one_letter_code
_entity_poly.pdbx_strand_id
1 'polypeptide(L)'
;DGNGHKKGEATPALTAYNKIVTDMAKHDTLASFAGQTLTLKWDGASKTYKGSLTDKNGMLANSSLASTLPSGLSAKISDNTITFTATKPVNTTTVTLNKNLPELWKTSPLAVLEETSGTGQEMLCGQMNDPRSYTVKVRTAQGTAKIIKESEDGVVSGLQFRITGNGIDKTYTTDSKGQITDTLPAGTYTVTEVNTPGRYNTPASQSITVPDGGTAAVTFNNTL
;
A
#
# COMPACT_ATOMS: atom_id res chain seq x y z
N ASP A 1 -29.61 53.17 -16.73
CA ASP A 1 -30.66 53.06 -15.73
C ASP A 1 -30.07 52.38 -14.50
N GLY A 2 -30.01 53.20 -13.47
CA GLY A 2 -29.20 52.90 -12.32
C GLY A 2 -29.82 51.92 -11.34
N ASN A 3 -29.67 50.66 -11.56
CA ASN A 3 -29.66 49.70 -10.48
C ASN A 3 -28.20 49.44 -10.12
N GLY A 4 -27.78 50.14 -9.06
CA GLY A 4 -26.40 50.16 -8.60
C GLY A 4 -25.92 48.82 -8.06
N HIS A 5 -25.71 47.86 -8.94
CA HIS A 5 -24.89 46.72 -8.60
C HIS A 5 -23.46 47.20 -8.59
N LYS A 6 -22.91 47.43 -7.42
CA LYS A 6 -21.51 47.71 -7.24
C LYS A 6 -20.73 46.53 -7.85
N LYS A 7 -19.83 46.86 -8.77
CA LYS A 7 -18.86 45.89 -9.34
C LYS A 7 -18.12 45.27 -8.16
N GLY A 8 -18.42 44.00 -7.83
CA GLY A 8 -17.83 43.27 -6.74
C GLY A 8 -18.76 42.70 -5.66
N GLU A 9 -20.06 43.01 -5.66
CA GLU A 9 -21.01 42.31 -4.78
C GLU A 9 -21.38 40.97 -5.40
N ALA A 10 -21.07 39.88 -4.67
CA ALA A 10 -21.48 38.54 -5.06
C ALA A 10 -22.99 38.45 -4.94
N THR A 11 -23.69 38.41 -6.07
CA THR A 11 -25.13 38.10 -6.08
C THR A 11 -25.34 36.67 -5.59
N PRO A 12 -26.47 36.31 -4.98
CA PRO A 12 -26.79 34.94 -4.60
C PRO A 12 -26.56 33.93 -5.73
N ALA A 13 -26.88 34.29 -6.97
CA ALA A 13 -26.64 33.46 -8.15
C ALA A 13 -25.13 33.22 -8.41
N LEU A 14 -24.29 34.25 -8.28
CA LEU A 14 -22.85 34.12 -8.43
C LEU A 14 -22.25 33.28 -7.31
N THR A 15 -22.76 33.41 -6.10
CA THR A 15 -22.33 32.58 -4.95
C THR A 15 -22.67 31.10 -5.19
N ALA A 16 -23.90 30.82 -5.67
CA ALA A 16 -24.33 29.47 -6.02
C ALA A 16 -23.50 28.90 -7.18
N TYR A 17 -23.25 29.66 -8.23
CA TYR A 17 -22.38 29.27 -9.35
C TYR A 17 -20.97 28.93 -8.88
N ASN A 18 -20.35 29.81 -8.09
CA ASN A 18 -18.99 29.58 -7.58
C ASN A 18 -18.91 28.33 -6.66
N LYS A 19 -19.98 28.08 -5.89
CA LYS A 19 -20.07 26.86 -5.09
C LYS A 19 -20.11 25.62 -5.97
N ILE A 20 -20.90 25.61 -7.04
CA ILE A 20 -20.98 24.50 -8.00
C ILE A 20 -19.63 24.27 -8.65
N VAL A 21 -18.99 25.30 -9.20
CA VAL A 21 -17.67 25.19 -9.82
C VAL A 21 -16.65 24.62 -8.83
N THR A 22 -16.70 25.07 -7.59
CA THR A 22 -15.83 24.57 -6.52
C THR A 22 -16.12 23.11 -6.19
N ASP A 23 -17.37 22.72 -6.09
CA ASP A 23 -17.79 21.35 -5.80
C ASP A 23 -17.43 20.41 -6.98
N MET A 24 -17.58 20.88 -8.24
CA MET A 24 -17.13 20.15 -9.42
C MET A 24 -15.62 19.94 -9.44
N ALA A 25 -14.83 20.98 -9.15
CA ALA A 25 -13.39 20.87 -9.09
C ALA A 25 -12.93 19.89 -7.99
N LYS A 26 -13.56 19.91 -6.83
CA LYS A 26 -13.35 18.93 -5.75
C LYS A 26 -13.71 17.51 -6.18
N HIS A 27 -14.81 17.39 -6.92
CA HIS A 27 -15.28 16.12 -7.43
C HIS A 27 -14.27 15.49 -8.41
N ASP A 28 -13.67 16.29 -9.29
CA ASP A 28 -12.69 15.85 -10.27
C ASP A 28 -11.31 15.55 -9.67
N THR A 29 -11.02 16.11 -8.51
CA THR A 29 -9.77 15.90 -7.82
C THR A 29 -9.77 14.55 -7.13
N LEU A 30 -8.78 13.71 -7.43
CA LEU A 30 -8.55 12.43 -6.74
C LEU A 30 -7.59 12.63 -5.55
N ALA A 31 -7.48 11.63 -4.70
CA ALA A 31 -6.46 11.61 -3.66
C ALA A 31 -5.06 11.74 -4.28
N SER A 32 -4.17 12.49 -3.64
CA SER A 32 -2.84 12.84 -4.17
C SER A 32 -1.93 11.64 -4.40
N PHE A 33 -2.28 10.49 -3.84
CA PHE A 33 -1.57 9.22 -4.01
C PHE A 33 -2.22 8.27 -5.04
N ALA A 34 -3.25 8.72 -5.77
CA ALA A 34 -3.88 7.91 -6.80
C ALA A 34 -2.83 7.39 -7.81
N GLY A 35 -2.89 6.11 -8.13
CA GLY A 35 -1.94 5.45 -9.02
C GLY A 35 -0.58 5.09 -8.42
N GLN A 36 -0.28 5.49 -7.19
CA GLN A 36 1.00 5.20 -6.54
C GLN A 36 1.11 3.75 -6.07
N THR A 37 2.34 3.33 -5.80
CA THR A 37 2.65 2.05 -5.16
C THR A 37 3.13 2.29 -3.74
N LEU A 38 2.43 1.69 -2.77
CA LEU A 38 2.82 1.64 -1.37
C LEU A 38 3.57 0.35 -1.09
N THR A 39 4.77 0.47 -0.53
CA THR A 39 5.56 -0.66 -0.06
C THR A 39 5.42 -0.79 1.45
N LEU A 40 4.86 -1.90 1.92
CA LEU A 40 4.73 -2.23 3.33
C LEU A 40 6.08 -2.73 3.87
N LYS A 41 6.42 -2.31 5.09
CA LYS A 41 7.62 -2.73 5.82
C LYS A 41 7.23 -3.44 7.11
N TRP A 42 8.10 -4.34 7.58
CA TRP A 42 7.90 -5.02 8.86
C TRP A 42 7.93 -4.04 10.02
N ASP A 43 6.91 -4.11 10.85
CA ASP A 43 6.81 -3.42 12.14
C ASP A 43 6.94 -4.45 13.26
N GLY A 44 8.11 -4.49 13.90
CA GLY A 44 8.42 -5.46 14.95
C GLY A 44 7.55 -5.31 16.20
N ALA A 45 7.02 -4.11 16.46
CA ALA A 45 6.17 -3.85 17.63
C ALA A 45 4.79 -4.50 17.46
N SER A 46 4.17 -4.37 16.30
CA SER A 46 2.87 -4.98 16.01
C SER A 46 2.96 -6.36 15.37
N LYS A 47 4.17 -6.83 15.02
CA LYS A 47 4.42 -8.07 14.27
C LYS A 47 3.60 -8.17 12.99
N THR A 48 3.55 -7.05 12.23
CA THR A 48 2.83 -6.95 10.96
C THR A 48 3.63 -6.11 9.97
N TYR A 49 3.28 -6.21 8.69
CA TYR A 49 3.79 -5.30 7.66
C TYR A 49 2.86 -4.10 7.56
N LYS A 50 3.40 -2.89 7.64
CA LYS A 50 2.62 -1.64 7.65
C LYS A 50 3.14 -0.61 6.66
N GLY A 51 2.23 0.23 6.20
CA GLY A 51 2.53 1.42 5.43
C GLY A 51 1.32 2.34 5.36
N SER A 52 1.56 3.63 5.16
CA SER A 52 0.50 4.63 5.11
C SER A 52 0.73 5.59 3.95
N LEU A 53 -0.37 6.09 3.39
CA LEU A 53 -0.39 7.16 2.41
C LEU A 53 -1.24 8.30 2.94
N THR A 54 -0.70 9.51 2.85
CA THR A 54 -1.42 10.72 3.25
C THR A 54 -1.86 11.48 2.02
N ASP A 55 -3.13 11.80 1.98
CA ASP A 55 -3.72 12.60 0.91
C ASP A 55 -3.54 14.10 1.19
N LYS A 56 -2.83 14.77 0.28
CA LYS A 56 -2.59 16.21 0.34
C LYS A 56 -3.75 17.03 -0.25
N ASN A 57 -4.64 16.37 -0.99
CA ASN A 57 -5.78 17.02 -1.64
C ASN A 57 -7.04 17.06 -0.77
N GLY A 58 -7.02 16.35 0.38
CA GLY A 58 -8.17 16.28 1.29
C GLY A 58 -9.37 15.48 0.75
N MET A 59 -9.15 14.61 -0.23
CA MET A 59 -10.20 13.85 -0.89
C MET A 59 -10.46 12.49 -0.25
N LEU A 60 -9.50 11.98 0.53
CA LEU A 60 -9.58 10.65 1.12
C LEU A 60 -10.72 10.50 2.14
N ALA A 61 -11.02 11.55 2.90
CA ALA A 61 -12.10 11.54 3.89
C ALA A 61 -13.48 11.19 3.27
N ASN A 62 -13.67 11.51 1.98
CA ASN A 62 -14.89 11.21 1.21
C ASN A 62 -14.74 9.97 0.34
N SER A 63 -13.78 9.11 0.63
CA SER A 63 -13.52 7.88 -0.13
C SER A 63 -13.81 6.65 0.69
N SER A 64 -14.14 5.56 0.02
CA SER A 64 -14.35 4.24 0.62
C SER A 64 -13.62 3.17 -0.18
N LEU A 65 -13.30 2.05 0.46
CA LEU A 65 -12.75 0.89 -0.23
C LEU A 65 -13.84 0.29 -1.14
N ALA A 66 -13.53 0.14 -2.41
CA ALA A 66 -14.41 -0.46 -3.42
C ALA A 66 -14.10 -1.94 -3.64
N SER A 67 -12.87 -2.39 -3.33
CA SER A 67 -12.42 -3.76 -3.53
C SER A 67 -12.34 -4.53 -2.22
N THR A 68 -12.65 -5.82 -2.28
CA THR A 68 -12.32 -6.76 -1.21
C THR A 68 -10.80 -6.94 -1.17
N LEU A 69 -10.22 -6.82 0.01
CA LEU A 69 -8.79 -7.00 0.21
C LEU A 69 -8.44 -8.49 0.31
N PRO A 70 -7.26 -8.91 -0.15
CA PRO A 70 -6.77 -10.27 0.05
C PRO A 70 -6.71 -10.66 1.52
N SER A 71 -6.89 -11.95 1.81
CA SER A 71 -6.76 -12.48 3.17
C SER A 71 -5.43 -12.08 3.81
N GLY A 72 -5.50 -11.50 4.99
CA GLY A 72 -4.36 -11.02 5.76
C GLY A 72 -3.95 -9.58 5.46
N LEU A 73 -4.54 -8.91 4.48
CA LEU A 73 -4.38 -7.47 4.24
C LEU A 73 -5.61 -6.72 4.73
N SER A 74 -5.41 -5.66 5.47
CA SER A 74 -6.45 -4.74 5.92
C SER A 74 -6.07 -3.29 5.62
N ALA A 75 -7.07 -2.43 5.53
CA ALA A 75 -6.88 -1.00 5.36
C ALA A 75 -7.82 -0.23 6.30
N LYS A 76 -7.30 0.88 6.84
CA LYS A 76 -8.06 1.80 7.67
C LYS A 76 -7.87 3.21 7.15
N ILE A 77 -8.97 3.90 6.87
CA ILE A 77 -8.99 5.32 6.54
C ILE A 77 -9.26 6.10 7.84
N SER A 78 -8.42 7.07 8.12
CA SER A 78 -8.60 8.04 9.21
C SER A 78 -8.21 9.40 8.68
N ASP A 79 -9.16 10.31 8.61
CA ASP A 79 -9.01 11.64 8.03
C ASP A 79 -8.38 11.59 6.62
N ASN A 80 -7.23 12.18 6.44
CA ASN A 80 -6.50 12.22 5.17
C ASN A 80 -5.44 11.13 5.04
N THR A 81 -5.49 10.08 5.87
CA THR A 81 -4.49 9.00 5.84
C THR A 81 -5.15 7.65 5.69
N ILE A 82 -4.68 6.84 4.75
CA ILE A 82 -4.99 5.43 4.65
C ILE A 82 -3.78 4.60 5.11
N THR A 83 -4.02 3.72 6.08
CA THR A 83 -3.01 2.82 6.62
C THR A 83 -3.35 1.39 6.22
N PHE A 84 -2.40 0.72 5.60
CA PHE A 84 -2.47 -0.70 5.26
C PHE A 84 -1.67 -1.52 6.27
N THR A 85 -2.25 -2.64 6.69
CA THR A 85 -1.62 -3.59 7.60
C THR A 85 -1.78 -5.01 7.05
N ALA A 86 -0.67 -5.76 6.97
CA ALA A 86 -0.67 -7.13 6.50
C ALA A 86 -0.05 -8.07 7.55
N THR A 87 -0.71 -9.20 7.82
CA THR A 87 -0.24 -10.23 8.76
C THR A 87 0.75 -11.20 8.13
N LYS A 88 0.87 -11.19 6.81
CA LYS A 88 1.81 -11.99 5.99
C LYS A 88 2.29 -11.17 4.81
N PRO A 89 3.41 -11.54 4.16
CA PRO A 89 3.87 -10.86 2.95
C PRO A 89 2.79 -10.84 1.87
N VAL A 90 2.67 -9.71 1.17
CA VAL A 90 1.68 -9.46 0.13
C VAL A 90 2.39 -9.19 -1.19
N ASN A 91 2.03 -9.92 -2.24
CA ASN A 91 2.41 -9.60 -3.60
C ASN A 91 1.72 -8.32 -4.06
N THR A 92 2.22 -7.70 -5.11
CA THR A 92 1.62 -6.46 -5.63
C THR A 92 0.13 -6.66 -5.89
N THR A 93 -0.68 -5.96 -5.11
CA THR A 93 -2.14 -5.99 -5.15
C THR A 93 -2.67 -4.61 -5.49
N THR A 94 -3.58 -4.53 -6.44
CA THR A 94 -4.29 -3.28 -6.76
C THR A 94 -5.49 -3.14 -5.83
N VAL A 95 -5.54 -2.04 -5.11
CA VAL A 95 -6.65 -1.67 -4.23
C VAL A 95 -7.41 -0.51 -4.89
N THR A 96 -8.71 -0.68 -5.05
CA THR A 96 -9.59 0.34 -5.62
C THR A 96 -10.33 1.07 -4.51
N LEU A 97 -10.33 2.38 -4.60
CA LEU A 97 -11.12 3.26 -3.76
C LEU A 97 -12.15 3.99 -4.65
N ASN A 98 -13.33 4.17 -4.10
CA ASN A 98 -14.36 5.02 -4.70
C ASN A 98 -14.45 6.32 -3.92
N LYS A 99 -14.48 7.43 -4.62
CA LYS A 99 -14.84 8.71 -4.06
C LYS A 99 -16.36 8.77 -3.94
N ASN A 100 -16.85 8.98 -2.74
CA ASN A 100 -18.29 9.04 -2.47
C ASN A 100 -18.88 10.33 -3.01
N LEU A 101 -20.08 10.21 -3.58
CA LEU A 101 -20.88 11.37 -3.97
C LEU A 101 -21.44 12.11 -2.74
N PRO A 102 -21.58 13.43 -2.80
CA PRO A 102 -22.48 14.14 -1.91
C PRO A 102 -23.90 13.54 -2.02
N GLU A 103 -24.63 13.44 -0.90
CA GLU A 103 -25.98 12.83 -0.88
C GLU A 103 -26.95 13.45 -1.90
N LEU A 104 -26.85 14.77 -2.08
CA LEU A 104 -27.68 15.49 -3.03
C LEU A 104 -27.50 14.99 -4.48
N TRP A 105 -26.37 14.42 -4.82
CA TRP A 105 -26.01 14.00 -6.17
C TRP A 105 -26.32 12.51 -6.42
N LYS A 106 -26.60 11.75 -5.36
CA LYS A 106 -26.91 10.32 -5.48
C LYS A 106 -28.30 10.05 -6.05
N THR A 107 -29.22 10.97 -5.86
CA THR A 107 -30.65 10.76 -6.14
C THR A 107 -31.18 11.54 -7.35
N SER A 108 -30.43 12.48 -7.88
CA SER A 108 -30.91 13.32 -9.00
C SER A 108 -29.90 13.35 -10.14
N PRO A 109 -30.25 12.82 -11.33
CA PRO A 109 -29.36 12.86 -12.51
C PRO A 109 -29.20 14.27 -13.07
N LEU A 110 -30.06 15.20 -12.68
CA LEU A 110 -30.03 16.60 -13.06
C LEU A 110 -30.32 17.45 -11.83
N ALA A 111 -29.45 18.40 -11.54
CA ALA A 111 -29.70 19.42 -10.54
C ALA A 111 -30.27 20.66 -11.26
N VAL A 112 -31.48 21.04 -10.94
CA VAL A 112 -32.05 22.34 -11.31
C VAL A 112 -31.74 23.29 -10.16
N LEU A 113 -31.03 24.36 -10.46
CA LEU A 113 -30.81 25.44 -9.52
C LEU A 113 -31.89 26.47 -9.78
N GLU A 114 -32.91 26.45 -8.93
CA GLU A 114 -33.98 27.43 -8.94
C GLU A 114 -33.52 28.71 -8.25
N GLU A 115 -33.76 29.82 -8.90
CA GLU A 115 -33.58 31.11 -8.26
C GLU A 115 -34.83 31.48 -7.49
N THR A 116 -34.72 31.63 -6.18
CA THR A 116 -35.85 31.90 -5.28
C THR A 116 -36.35 33.37 -5.32
N SER A 117 -35.62 34.27 -5.99
CA SER A 117 -36.01 35.70 -6.09
C SER A 117 -36.90 36.00 -7.29
N GLY A 118 -37.10 35.06 -8.21
CA GLY A 118 -37.99 35.18 -9.37
C GLY A 118 -37.49 36.10 -10.48
N THR A 119 -36.22 36.51 -10.45
CA THR A 119 -35.64 37.43 -11.45
C THR A 119 -34.40 36.88 -12.16
N GLY A 120 -33.96 35.66 -11.81
CA GLY A 120 -32.79 35.02 -12.38
C GLY A 120 -33.13 33.87 -13.32
N GLN A 121 -32.08 33.36 -13.96
CA GLN A 121 -32.18 32.26 -14.89
C GLN A 121 -31.93 30.92 -14.16
N GLU A 122 -32.84 29.98 -14.31
CA GLU A 122 -32.62 28.62 -13.81
C GLU A 122 -31.43 27.96 -14.54
N MET A 123 -30.58 27.32 -13.81
CA MET A 123 -29.44 26.58 -14.37
C MET A 123 -29.63 25.07 -14.24
N LEU A 124 -29.52 24.39 -15.36
CA LEU A 124 -29.51 22.93 -15.41
C LEU A 124 -28.06 22.42 -15.34
N CYS A 125 -27.76 21.65 -14.32
CA CYS A 125 -26.45 21.01 -14.18
C CYS A 125 -26.59 19.52 -14.41
N GLY A 126 -25.78 18.97 -15.34
CA GLY A 126 -25.70 17.53 -15.58
C GLY A 126 -24.99 16.81 -14.45
N GLN A 127 -25.45 15.60 -14.15
CA GLN A 127 -24.77 14.71 -13.22
C GLN A 127 -23.44 14.26 -13.82
N MET A 128 -22.38 14.34 -13.03
CA MET A 128 -21.12 13.69 -13.38
C MET A 128 -21.20 12.18 -13.08
N ASN A 129 -20.63 11.35 -13.96
CA ASN A 129 -20.57 9.91 -13.74
C ASN A 129 -19.79 9.58 -12.48
N ASP A 130 -20.45 8.94 -11.52
CA ASP A 130 -19.91 8.58 -10.23
C ASP A 130 -20.37 7.20 -9.75
N PRO A 131 -19.63 6.57 -8.87
CA PRO A 131 -18.45 7.07 -8.16
C PRO A 131 -17.18 7.08 -9.02
N ARG A 132 -16.33 8.11 -8.88
CA ARG A 132 -15.01 8.10 -9.47
C ARG A 132 -14.11 7.13 -8.70
N SER A 133 -13.64 6.12 -9.40
CA SER A 133 -12.71 5.14 -8.84
C SER A 133 -11.28 5.57 -9.10
N TYR A 134 -10.42 5.29 -8.14
CA TYR A 134 -8.96 5.40 -8.29
C TYR A 134 -8.29 4.24 -7.57
N THR A 135 -7.04 3.98 -7.92
CA THR A 135 -6.34 2.80 -7.42
C THR A 135 -5.06 3.19 -6.71
N VAL A 136 -4.64 2.32 -5.79
CA VAL A 136 -3.29 2.28 -5.23
C VAL A 136 -2.79 0.85 -5.30
N LYS A 137 -1.50 0.68 -5.60
CA LYS A 137 -0.86 -0.64 -5.54
C LYS A 137 -0.22 -0.80 -4.17
N VAL A 138 -0.42 -1.95 -3.56
CA VAL A 138 0.14 -2.28 -2.23
C VAL A 138 0.95 -3.56 -2.35
N ARG A 139 2.18 -3.56 -1.85
CA ARG A 139 3.05 -4.75 -1.81
C ARG A 139 3.91 -4.75 -0.55
N THR A 140 4.41 -5.90 -0.17
CA THR A 140 5.51 -6.00 0.79
C THR A 140 6.83 -5.89 0.04
N ALA A 141 7.81 -5.18 0.59
CA ALA A 141 9.18 -5.22 0.11
C ALA A 141 9.71 -6.65 0.21
N GLN A 142 10.25 -7.21 -0.86
CA GLN A 142 10.76 -8.59 -0.92
C GLN A 142 12.01 -8.66 -1.79
N GLY A 143 12.90 -9.60 -1.44
CA GLY A 143 14.10 -9.90 -2.22
C GLY A 143 14.51 -11.36 -2.05
N THR A 144 15.61 -11.74 -2.66
CA THR A 144 16.13 -13.11 -2.65
C THR A 144 17.19 -13.27 -1.57
N ALA A 145 17.01 -14.26 -0.70
CA ALA A 145 18.03 -14.75 0.20
C ALA A 145 18.68 -16.01 -0.38
N LYS A 146 20.02 -16.04 -0.41
CA LYS A 146 20.78 -17.19 -0.87
C LYS A 146 21.74 -17.65 0.24
N ILE A 147 21.66 -18.92 0.63
CA ILE A 147 22.62 -19.55 1.54
C ILE A 147 23.46 -20.52 0.70
N ILE A 148 24.77 -20.45 0.87
CA ILE A 148 25.75 -21.30 0.21
C ILE A 148 26.44 -22.11 1.28
N LYS A 149 26.42 -23.41 1.13
CA LYS A 149 27.11 -24.35 2.03
C LYS A 149 28.36 -24.89 1.38
N GLU A 150 29.43 -24.80 2.12
CA GLU A 150 30.74 -25.44 1.83
C GLU A 150 31.13 -26.36 2.98
N SER A 151 31.97 -27.38 2.73
CA SER A 151 32.54 -28.23 3.76
C SER A 151 33.86 -28.83 3.28
N GLU A 152 34.75 -29.15 4.24
CA GLU A 152 36.06 -29.72 3.95
C GLU A 152 35.99 -31.09 3.28
N ASP A 153 34.95 -31.89 3.56
CA ASP A 153 34.77 -33.23 2.96
C ASP A 153 33.86 -33.21 1.72
N GLY A 154 33.44 -32.03 1.25
CA GLY A 154 32.60 -31.88 0.09
C GLY A 154 31.13 -32.24 0.31
N VAL A 155 30.69 -32.59 1.51
CA VAL A 155 29.28 -32.89 1.81
C VAL A 155 28.51 -31.62 2.07
N VAL A 156 27.71 -31.20 1.11
CA VAL A 156 26.96 -29.91 1.14
C VAL A 156 25.46 -30.08 1.04
N SER A 157 24.99 -31.25 0.64
CA SER A 157 23.56 -31.54 0.45
C SER A 157 22.89 -32.05 1.73
N GLY A 158 21.62 -31.72 1.93
CA GLY A 158 20.82 -32.24 3.03
C GLY A 158 21.05 -31.55 4.37
N LEU A 159 21.86 -30.49 4.42
CA LEU A 159 22.13 -29.74 5.64
C LEU A 159 21.05 -28.70 5.89
N GLN A 160 20.71 -28.49 7.17
CA GLN A 160 19.55 -27.68 7.55
C GLN A 160 19.98 -26.30 8.08
N PHE A 161 19.23 -25.29 7.65
CA PHE A 161 19.42 -23.90 8.07
C PHE A 161 18.10 -23.31 8.53
N ARG A 162 18.09 -22.72 9.73
CA ARG A 162 16.97 -21.96 10.26
C ARG A 162 17.20 -20.47 9.97
N ILE A 163 16.23 -19.83 9.37
CA ILE A 163 16.21 -18.39 9.11
C ILE A 163 15.17 -17.76 10.03
N THR A 164 15.59 -16.78 10.83
CA THR A 164 14.71 -16.05 11.76
C THR A 164 14.84 -14.55 11.59
N GLY A 165 13.70 -13.81 11.69
CA GLY A 165 13.65 -12.36 11.60
C GLY A 165 12.43 -11.88 10.82
N ASN A 166 12.00 -10.64 11.00
CA ASN A 166 10.92 -9.97 10.26
C ASN A 166 9.64 -10.82 10.10
N GLY A 167 9.24 -11.53 11.15
CA GLY A 167 8.07 -12.41 11.14
C GLY A 167 8.30 -13.78 10.48
N ILE A 168 9.52 -14.08 10.04
CA ILE A 168 9.90 -15.38 9.49
C ILE A 168 10.61 -16.19 10.58
N ASP A 169 10.24 -17.45 10.68
CA ASP A 169 10.94 -18.51 11.42
C ASP A 169 10.73 -19.80 10.64
N LYS A 170 11.70 -20.16 9.82
CA LYS A 170 11.58 -21.30 8.89
C LYS A 170 12.91 -22.03 8.75
N THR A 171 12.82 -23.36 8.68
CA THR A 171 13.96 -24.23 8.41
C THR A 171 13.93 -24.70 6.95
N TYR A 172 15.11 -24.65 6.33
CA TYR A 172 15.35 -25.03 4.93
C TYR A 172 16.42 -26.10 4.88
N THR A 173 16.43 -26.85 3.78
CA THR A 173 17.45 -27.88 3.54
C THR A 173 18.21 -27.56 2.25
N THR A 174 19.53 -27.70 2.27
CA THR A 174 20.36 -27.47 1.10
C THR A 174 20.11 -28.51 0.00
N ASP A 175 20.13 -28.04 -1.24
CA ASP A 175 20.03 -28.87 -2.43
C ASP A 175 21.35 -29.65 -2.71
N SER A 176 21.41 -30.38 -3.82
CA SER A 176 22.58 -31.15 -4.23
C SER A 176 23.84 -30.31 -4.50
N LYS A 177 23.68 -28.99 -4.67
CA LYS A 177 24.77 -28.02 -4.85
C LYS A 177 25.13 -27.27 -3.57
N GLY A 178 24.53 -27.65 -2.44
CA GLY A 178 24.72 -26.94 -1.18
C GLY A 178 24.05 -25.58 -1.13
N GLN A 179 22.98 -25.37 -1.87
CA GLN A 179 22.34 -24.06 -1.95
C GLN A 179 20.91 -24.08 -1.41
N ILE A 180 20.52 -22.96 -0.79
CA ILE A 180 19.15 -22.60 -0.47
C ILE A 180 18.89 -21.26 -1.12
N THR A 181 17.76 -21.12 -1.84
CA THR A 181 17.32 -19.85 -2.42
C THR A 181 15.83 -19.70 -2.13
N ASP A 182 15.47 -18.60 -1.48
CA ASP A 182 14.05 -18.28 -1.22
C ASP A 182 13.81 -16.78 -1.31
N THR A 183 12.56 -16.40 -1.58
CA THR A 183 12.11 -15.00 -1.56
C THR A 183 11.60 -14.67 -0.17
N LEU A 184 12.24 -13.70 0.47
CA LEU A 184 11.90 -13.23 1.80
C LEU A 184 11.51 -11.76 1.79
N PRO A 185 10.71 -11.28 2.75
CA PRO A 185 10.54 -9.85 2.98
C PRO A 185 11.89 -9.15 3.14
N ALA A 186 12.01 -7.93 2.60
CA ALA A 186 13.23 -7.17 2.77
C ALA A 186 13.49 -6.85 4.24
N GLY A 187 14.71 -7.05 4.70
CA GLY A 187 15.11 -6.85 6.08
C GLY A 187 16.28 -7.74 6.49
N THR A 188 16.64 -7.66 7.76
CA THR A 188 17.79 -8.41 8.33
C THR A 188 17.30 -9.67 9.04
N TYR A 189 17.96 -10.78 8.75
CA TYR A 189 17.67 -12.11 9.27
C TYR A 189 18.91 -12.72 9.92
N THR A 190 18.67 -13.59 10.89
CA THR A 190 19.70 -14.48 11.43
C THR A 190 19.57 -15.84 10.75
N VAL A 191 20.67 -16.35 10.22
CA VAL A 191 20.79 -17.68 9.62
C VAL A 191 21.63 -18.54 10.52
N THR A 192 21.13 -19.71 10.89
CA THR A 192 21.81 -20.66 11.78
C THR A 192 21.79 -22.05 11.16
N GLU A 193 22.93 -22.69 11.03
CA GLU A 193 22.95 -24.13 10.72
C GLU A 193 22.41 -24.92 11.90
N VAL A 194 21.47 -25.81 11.66
CA VAL A 194 20.81 -26.62 12.69
C VAL A 194 20.99 -28.10 12.34
N ASN A 195 21.03 -28.96 13.37
CA ASN A 195 21.25 -30.40 13.20
C ASN A 195 22.56 -30.71 12.46
N THR A 196 23.63 -29.92 12.72
CA THR A 196 24.95 -30.14 12.15
C THR A 196 25.45 -31.54 12.54
N PRO A 197 25.87 -32.40 11.57
CA PRO A 197 26.38 -33.71 11.88
C PRO A 197 27.60 -33.63 12.82
N GLY A 198 27.66 -34.53 13.83
CA GLY A 198 28.63 -34.46 14.92
C GLY A 198 30.09 -34.58 14.54
N ARG A 199 30.40 -34.84 13.26
CA ARG A 199 31.77 -34.83 12.73
C ARG A 199 32.30 -33.44 12.39
N TYR A 200 31.38 -32.41 12.34
CA TYR A 200 31.74 -31.04 12.02
C TYR A 200 31.73 -30.14 13.24
N ASN A 201 32.60 -29.16 13.22
CA ASN A 201 32.49 -28.00 14.07
C ASN A 201 31.30 -27.14 13.59
N THR A 202 30.31 -26.92 14.44
CA THR A 202 29.12 -26.13 14.10
C THR A 202 29.51 -24.67 13.86
N PRO A 203 29.27 -24.11 12.67
CA PRO A 203 29.59 -22.72 12.39
C PRO A 203 28.70 -21.76 13.17
N ALA A 204 29.22 -20.59 13.50
CA ALA A 204 28.45 -19.55 14.16
C ALA A 204 27.30 -19.06 13.24
N SER A 205 26.22 -18.63 13.87
CA SER A 205 25.12 -17.95 13.15
C SER A 205 25.62 -16.69 12.45
N GLN A 206 25.07 -16.41 11.26
CA GLN A 206 25.41 -15.24 10.47
C GLN A 206 24.19 -14.38 10.21
N SER A 207 24.40 -13.09 9.97
CA SER A 207 23.36 -12.15 9.60
C SER A 207 23.33 -11.96 8.08
N ILE A 208 22.11 -11.90 7.49
CA ILE A 208 21.90 -11.59 6.09
C ILE A 208 20.87 -10.45 5.97
N THR A 209 21.18 -9.42 5.19
CA THR A 209 20.22 -8.33 4.90
C THR A 209 19.71 -8.45 3.48
N VAL A 210 18.45 -8.81 3.34
CA VAL A 210 17.74 -8.97 2.06
C VAL A 210 17.24 -7.62 1.59
N PRO A 211 17.72 -7.09 0.45
CA PRO A 211 17.25 -5.82 -0.10
C PRO A 211 15.93 -5.99 -0.85
N ASP A 212 15.15 -4.92 -0.97
CA ASP A 212 13.94 -4.91 -1.82
C ASP A 212 14.34 -5.04 -3.30
N GLY A 213 13.80 -6.06 -3.97
CA GLY A 213 14.06 -6.35 -5.38
C GLY A 213 15.46 -6.89 -5.70
N GLY A 214 16.33 -7.09 -4.67
CA GLY A 214 17.69 -7.57 -4.88
C GLY A 214 17.95 -8.95 -4.28
N THR A 215 19.22 -9.37 -4.34
CA THR A 215 19.71 -10.65 -3.79
C THR A 215 20.78 -10.39 -2.74
N ALA A 216 20.68 -11.10 -1.61
CA ALA A 216 21.75 -11.19 -0.62
C ALA A 216 22.18 -12.64 -0.48
N ALA A 217 23.47 -12.88 -0.23
CA ALA A 217 24.03 -14.21 -0.05
C ALA A 217 24.88 -14.29 1.22
N VAL A 218 24.91 -15.48 1.84
CA VAL A 218 25.77 -15.81 2.96
C VAL A 218 26.33 -17.22 2.76
N THR A 219 27.61 -17.41 3.14
CA THR A 219 28.30 -18.70 3.00
C THR A 219 28.63 -19.27 4.37
N PHE A 220 28.34 -20.55 4.55
CA PHE A 220 28.71 -21.35 5.73
C PHE A 220 29.67 -22.43 5.34
N ASN A 221 30.78 -22.53 6.07
CA ASN A 221 31.80 -23.57 5.87
C ASN A 221 31.86 -24.48 7.10
N ASN A 222 31.74 -25.79 6.91
CA ASN A 222 31.96 -26.79 7.97
C ASN A 222 33.37 -27.32 7.90
N THR A 223 34.04 -27.27 9.05
CA THR A 223 35.35 -27.88 9.27
C THR A 223 35.20 -29.18 10.08
N LEU A 224 36.08 -30.11 9.86
CA LEU A 224 36.16 -31.40 10.58
C LEU A 224 36.78 -31.24 11.96
#